data_db2256cb2364bbb31bde725090685c3a
#
_entry.id   db2256cb2364bbb31bde725090685c3a
#
_cell.length_a   1.000
_cell.length_b   1.000
_cell.length_c   1.000
_cell.angle_alpha   90.00
_cell.angle_beta   90.00
_cell.angle_gamma   90.00
#
_symmetry.space_group_name_H-M   'P 1'
#
loop_
_entity.id
_entity.type
_entity.pdbx_description
1 polymer ?
#
loop_
_entity_poly.entity_id
_entity_poly.type
_entity_poly.pdbx_seq_one_letter_code
_entity_poly.pdbx_strand_id
1 'polypeptide(L)'
;MTAYLDTHVALWLYAGETGRVTKRAAALMNSASLLLSPIVILELQYLREIGRLTVAPRAITSELKRRIGLTVQDRPMEAIADQALELDWTRDLFDRLIVAQAALDGAALVTTDKVIRKHYSKAVW
;
A
#
# COMPACT_ATOMS: atom_id res chain seq x y z
N MET A 1 11.82 -7.43 9.20
CA MET A 1 11.24 -7.37 7.83
C MET A 1 10.04 -6.43 7.81
N THR A 2 9.93 -5.62 6.79
CA THR A 2 8.82 -4.69 6.61
C THR A 2 8.10 -4.96 5.29
N ALA A 3 6.80 -4.68 5.25
CA ALA A 3 6.00 -4.78 4.03
C ALA A 3 5.00 -3.62 3.99
N TYR A 4 4.97 -2.95 2.85
CA TYR A 4 3.95 -1.94 2.57
C TYR A 4 2.68 -2.61 2.05
N LEU A 5 1.54 -2.01 2.35
CA LEU A 5 0.25 -2.43 1.79
C LEU A 5 -0.19 -1.45 0.70
N ASP A 6 -0.63 -2.01 -0.43
CA ASP A 6 -1.32 -1.23 -1.45
C ASP A 6 -2.72 -0.83 -0.95
N THR A 7 -3.29 0.20 -1.54
CA THR A 7 -4.55 0.81 -1.09
C THR A 7 -5.69 -0.20 -1.00
N HIS A 8 -5.90 -1.02 -2.03
CA HIS A 8 -7.01 -1.98 -2.02
C HIS A 8 -6.81 -3.09 -1.00
N VAL A 9 -5.56 -3.50 -0.74
CA VAL A 9 -5.27 -4.49 0.31
C VAL A 9 -5.64 -3.92 1.67
N ALA A 10 -5.27 -2.67 1.95
CA ALA A 10 -5.65 -2.00 3.18
C ALA A 10 -7.18 -1.92 3.34
N LEU A 11 -7.90 -1.61 2.27
CA LEU A 11 -9.37 -1.56 2.27
C LEU A 11 -9.99 -2.92 2.57
N TRP A 12 -9.48 -4.00 1.97
CA TRP A 12 -10.01 -5.34 2.23
C TRP A 12 -9.77 -5.79 3.67
N LEU A 13 -8.60 -5.51 4.21
CA LEU A 13 -8.32 -5.81 5.62
C LEU A 13 -9.25 -5.02 6.54
N TYR A 14 -9.48 -3.73 6.24
CA TYR A 14 -10.42 -2.91 7.00
C TYR A 14 -11.84 -3.47 6.95
N ALA A 15 -12.30 -3.89 5.77
CA ALA A 15 -13.63 -4.43 5.55
C ALA A 15 -13.80 -5.86 6.05
N GLY A 16 -12.73 -6.53 6.48
CA GLY A 16 -12.76 -7.92 6.90
C GLY A 16 -12.86 -8.92 5.74
N GLU A 17 -12.55 -8.49 4.51
CA GLU A 17 -12.62 -9.35 3.32
C GLU A 17 -11.37 -10.23 3.18
N THR A 18 -11.06 -11.01 4.21
CA THR A 18 -9.85 -11.84 4.27
C THR A 18 -9.83 -13.00 3.27
N GLY A 19 -11.02 -13.41 2.76
CA GLY A 19 -11.11 -14.44 1.73
C GLY A 19 -10.45 -14.08 0.40
N ARG A 20 -10.19 -12.80 0.15
CA ARG A 20 -9.46 -12.33 -1.03
C ARG A 20 -7.95 -12.51 -0.91
N VAL A 21 -7.44 -12.65 0.31
CA VAL A 21 -6.01 -12.69 0.59
C VAL A 21 -5.47 -14.10 0.34
N THR A 22 -4.41 -14.19 -0.47
CA THR A 22 -3.74 -15.47 -0.71
C THR A 22 -2.99 -15.95 0.53
N LYS A 23 -2.70 -17.24 0.60
CA LYS A 23 -1.88 -17.80 1.68
C LYS A 23 -0.49 -17.16 1.74
N ARG A 24 0.09 -16.86 0.57
CA ARG A 24 1.41 -16.22 0.47
C ARG A 24 1.39 -14.80 1.03
N ALA A 25 0.41 -14.00 0.65
CA ALA A 25 0.26 -12.64 1.15
C ALA A 25 -0.02 -12.65 2.66
N ALA A 26 -0.89 -13.53 3.12
CA ALA A 26 -1.21 -13.67 4.54
C ALA A 26 0.04 -14.06 5.36
N ALA A 27 0.85 -15.01 4.88
CA ALA A 27 2.06 -15.42 5.56
C ALA A 27 3.06 -14.26 5.69
N LEU A 28 3.23 -13.47 4.63
CA LEU A 28 4.09 -12.28 4.68
C LEU A 28 3.56 -11.26 5.67
N MET A 29 2.27 -10.94 5.61
CA MET A 29 1.67 -9.94 6.50
C MET A 29 1.73 -10.36 7.97
N ASN A 30 1.64 -11.66 8.26
CA ASN A 30 1.73 -12.18 9.63
C ASN A 30 3.16 -12.13 10.20
N SER A 31 4.18 -12.12 9.34
CA SER A 31 5.58 -12.15 9.76
C SER A 31 6.30 -10.79 9.67
N ALA A 32 5.72 -9.82 8.97
CA ALA A 32 6.34 -8.52 8.73
C ALA A 32 5.74 -7.42 9.59
N SER A 33 6.51 -6.36 9.82
CA SER A 33 5.98 -5.08 10.30
C SER A 33 5.29 -4.39 9.13
N LEU A 34 3.99 -4.10 9.28
CA LEU A 34 3.17 -3.57 8.20
C LEU A 34 3.23 -2.05 8.16
N LEU A 35 3.52 -1.53 6.99
CA LEU A 35 3.68 -0.11 6.73
C LEU A 35 2.69 0.36 5.67
N LEU A 36 2.32 1.63 5.76
CA LEU A 36 1.48 2.29 4.78
C LEU A 36 2.16 3.57 4.31
N SER A 37 2.25 3.77 3.01
CA SER A 37 2.68 5.05 2.48
C SER A 37 1.65 6.14 2.79
N PRO A 38 2.06 7.38 3.15
CA PRO A 38 1.12 8.49 3.26
C PRO A 38 0.31 8.73 1.98
N ILE A 39 0.82 8.33 0.83
CA ILE A 39 0.12 8.45 -0.45
C ILE A 39 -1.16 7.60 -0.47
N VAL A 40 -1.18 6.48 0.25
CA VAL A 40 -2.40 5.68 0.40
C VAL A 40 -3.51 6.47 1.07
N ILE A 41 -3.17 7.31 2.05
CA ILE A 41 -4.17 8.19 2.72
C ILE A 41 -4.82 9.11 1.69
N LEU A 42 -4.03 9.66 0.78
CA LEU A 42 -4.53 10.54 -0.27
C LEU A 42 -5.37 9.77 -1.29
N GLU A 43 -4.94 8.57 -1.67
CA GLU A 43 -5.75 7.73 -2.58
C GLU A 43 -7.07 7.32 -1.94
N LEU A 44 -7.09 6.99 -0.66
CA LEU A 44 -8.33 6.72 0.08
C LEU A 44 -9.27 7.92 0.03
N GLN A 45 -8.75 9.12 0.20
CA GLN A 45 -9.56 10.35 0.08
C GLN A 45 -10.07 10.56 -1.34
N TYR A 46 -9.23 10.29 -2.33
CA TYR A 46 -9.66 10.33 -3.74
C TYR A 46 -10.82 9.37 -4.00
N LEU A 47 -10.71 8.12 -3.53
CA LEU A 47 -11.78 7.13 -3.66
C LEU A 47 -13.07 7.58 -2.97
N ARG A 48 -12.94 8.25 -1.83
CA ARG A 48 -14.08 8.82 -1.11
C ARG A 48 -14.75 9.93 -1.93
N GLU A 49 -13.95 10.81 -2.53
CA GLU A 49 -14.47 11.95 -3.31
C GLU A 49 -15.18 11.51 -4.59
N ILE A 50 -14.74 10.40 -5.20
CA ILE A 50 -15.42 9.85 -6.38
C ILE A 50 -16.55 8.87 -6.04
N GLY A 51 -16.92 8.75 -4.75
CA GLY A 51 -18.07 7.95 -4.31
C GLY A 51 -17.83 6.45 -4.17
N ARG A 52 -16.57 6.00 -4.19
CA ARG A 52 -16.22 4.58 -4.04
C ARG A 52 -15.92 4.18 -2.61
N LEU A 53 -15.84 5.13 -1.70
CA LEU A 53 -15.56 4.91 -0.29
C LEU A 53 -16.38 5.91 0.51
N THR A 54 -17.01 5.46 1.61
CA THR A 54 -17.81 6.35 2.48
C THR A 54 -17.09 6.71 3.76
N VAL A 55 -16.06 5.97 4.12
CA VAL A 55 -15.33 6.12 5.38
C VAL A 55 -14.16 7.10 5.20
N ALA A 56 -13.91 7.92 6.22
CA ALA A 56 -12.76 8.83 6.22
C ALA A 56 -11.44 8.04 6.25
N PRO A 57 -10.41 8.47 5.50
CA PRO A 57 -9.13 7.76 5.46
C PRO A 57 -8.51 7.51 6.84
N ARG A 58 -8.58 8.48 7.73
CA ARG A 58 -8.00 8.36 9.08
C ARG A 58 -8.74 7.36 9.97
N ALA A 59 -10.02 7.13 9.73
CA ALA A 59 -10.75 6.06 10.42
C ALA A 59 -10.20 4.68 10.01
N ILE A 60 -9.85 4.51 8.75
CA ILE A 60 -9.25 3.27 8.24
C ILE A 60 -7.85 3.05 8.83
N THR A 61 -6.98 4.05 8.74
CA THR A 61 -5.60 3.92 9.24
C THR A 61 -5.56 3.70 10.75
N SER A 62 -6.40 4.41 11.52
CA SER A 62 -6.48 4.24 12.98
C SER A 62 -6.95 2.85 13.37
N GLU A 63 -7.98 2.33 12.69
CA GLU A 63 -8.50 0.99 12.95
C GLU A 63 -7.49 -0.10 12.59
N LEU A 64 -6.80 0.03 11.47
CA LEU A 64 -5.78 -0.94 11.07
C LEU A 64 -4.55 -0.88 12.00
N LYS A 65 -4.21 0.30 12.50
CA LYS A 65 -3.17 0.43 13.53
C LYS A 65 -3.55 -0.36 14.78
N ARG A 66 -4.80 -0.21 15.23
CA ARG A 66 -5.32 -0.90 16.40
C ARG A 66 -5.36 -2.42 16.21
N ARG A 67 -5.86 -2.89 15.04
CA ARG A 67 -6.09 -4.33 14.79
C ARG A 67 -4.83 -5.09 14.43
N ILE A 68 -3.96 -4.52 13.60
CA ILE A 68 -2.83 -5.24 13.01
C ILE A 68 -1.49 -4.50 13.15
N GLY A 69 -1.45 -3.41 13.89
CA GLY A 69 -0.22 -2.66 14.10
C GLY A 69 0.28 -1.91 12.86
N LEU A 70 -0.57 -1.67 11.87
CA LEU A 70 -0.19 -0.94 10.67
C LEU A 70 0.26 0.47 11.02
N THR A 71 1.43 0.87 10.51
CA THR A 71 2.01 2.19 10.77
C THR A 71 2.14 2.97 9.46
N VAL A 72 1.69 4.22 9.47
CA VAL A 72 1.98 5.13 8.35
C VAL A 72 3.44 5.52 8.42
N GLN A 73 4.19 5.21 7.36
CA GLN A 73 5.63 5.42 7.32
C GLN A 73 5.96 6.64 6.48
N ASP A 74 6.50 7.65 7.13
CA ASP A 74 6.97 8.85 6.44
C ASP A 74 8.36 8.63 5.85
N ARG A 75 8.60 9.26 4.68
CA ARG A 75 9.89 9.33 4.02
C ARG A 75 9.98 10.68 3.30
N PRO A 76 11.19 11.24 3.11
CA PRO A 76 11.33 12.49 2.38
C PRO A 76 10.71 12.39 0.99
N MET A 77 9.82 13.32 0.66
CA MET A 77 9.09 13.30 -0.62
C MET A 77 10.06 13.41 -1.80
N GLU A 78 11.14 14.18 -1.68
CA GLU A 78 12.12 14.30 -2.75
C GLU A 78 12.79 12.95 -3.06
N ALA A 79 13.10 12.15 -2.03
CA ALA A 79 13.67 10.81 -2.23
C ALA A 79 12.67 9.88 -2.90
N ILE A 80 11.39 9.95 -2.51
CA ILE A 80 10.32 9.17 -3.15
C ILE A 80 10.18 9.59 -4.62
N ALA A 81 10.19 10.89 -4.89
CA ALA A 81 10.07 11.43 -6.24
C ALA A 81 11.23 10.96 -7.13
N ASP A 82 12.46 11.02 -6.62
CA ASP A 82 13.65 10.55 -7.36
C ASP A 82 13.52 9.06 -7.69
N GLN A 83 13.10 8.24 -6.74
CA GLN A 83 12.87 6.82 -6.98
C GLN A 83 11.75 6.63 -8.03
N ALA A 84 10.71 7.45 -7.98
CA ALA A 84 9.59 7.36 -8.92
C ALA A 84 9.98 7.72 -10.36
N LEU A 85 11.04 8.49 -10.58
CA LEU A 85 11.52 8.79 -11.93
C LEU A 85 11.91 7.52 -12.69
N GLU A 86 12.34 6.47 -12.01
CA GLU A 86 12.74 5.19 -12.60
C GLU A 86 11.53 4.30 -12.96
N LEU A 87 10.32 4.65 -12.51
CA LEU A 87 9.13 3.79 -12.66
C LEU A 87 8.27 4.26 -13.85
N ASP A 88 8.82 4.19 -15.04
CA ASP A 88 8.19 4.71 -16.26
C ASP A 88 7.13 3.79 -16.87
N TRP A 89 6.90 2.63 -16.27
CA TRP A 89 5.92 1.64 -16.72
C TRP A 89 4.48 1.97 -16.30
N THR A 90 4.26 3.01 -15.50
CA THR A 90 2.93 3.48 -15.12
C THR A 90 2.84 5.00 -15.13
N ARG A 91 1.64 5.52 -15.46
CA ARG A 91 1.27 6.95 -15.37
C ARG A 91 0.33 7.22 -14.20
N ASP A 92 -0.16 6.18 -13.52
CA ASP A 92 -0.96 6.34 -12.33
C ASP A 92 -0.07 6.85 -11.20
N LEU A 93 -0.30 8.08 -10.75
CA LEU A 93 0.55 8.73 -9.76
C LEU A 93 0.49 8.06 -8.40
N PHE A 94 -0.67 7.53 -7.99
CA PHE A 94 -0.78 6.82 -6.72
C PHE A 94 0.08 5.56 -6.74
N ASP A 95 -0.10 4.70 -7.75
CA ASP A 95 0.69 3.49 -7.91
C ASP A 95 2.19 3.78 -7.97
N ARG A 96 2.55 4.79 -8.78
CA ARG A 96 3.94 5.17 -8.99
C ARG A 96 4.62 5.58 -7.68
N LEU A 97 3.97 6.41 -6.87
CA LEU A 97 4.52 6.88 -5.59
C LEU A 97 4.52 5.79 -4.52
N ILE A 98 3.50 4.95 -4.45
CA ILE A 98 3.42 3.84 -3.50
C ILE A 98 4.55 2.84 -3.78
N VAL A 99 4.72 2.44 -5.04
CA VAL A 99 5.82 1.52 -5.43
C VAL A 99 7.17 2.17 -5.19
N ALA A 100 7.32 3.46 -5.50
CA ALA A 100 8.57 4.19 -5.28
C ALA A 100 8.98 4.18 -3.81
N GLN A 101 8.03 4.37 -2.89
CA GLN A 101 8.34 4.35 -1.47
C GLN A 101 8.77 2.96 -1.00
N ALA A 102 8.08 1.92 -1.43
CA ALA A 102 8.47 0.55 -1.12
C ALA A 102 9.87 0.23 -1.67
N ALA A 103 10.14 0.65 -2.90
CA ALA A 103 11.44 0.45 -3.55
C ALA A 103 12.57 1.23 -2.84
N LEU A 104 12.29 2.45 -2.40
CA LEU A 104 13.24 3.26 -1.64
C LEU A 104 13.70 2.54 -0.37
N ASP A 105 12.77 1.87 0.31
CA ASP A 105 13.05 1.11 1.52
C ASP A 105 13.56 -0.31 1.23
N GLY A 106 13.57 -0.75 -0.03
CA GLY A 106 13.86 -2.14 -0.37
C GLY A 106 12.87 -3.13 0.22
N ALA A 107 11.62 -2.69 0.45
CA ALA A 107 10.59 -3.45 1.15
C ALA A 107 9.66 -4.18 0.19
N ALA A 108 9.00 -5.22 0.70
CA ALA A 108 7.92 -5.87 -0.01
C ALA A 108 6.71 -4.92 -0.13
N LEU A 109 5.92 -5.11 -1.18
CA LEU A 109 4.65 -4.45 -1.38
C LEU A 109 3.57 -5.51 -1.58
N VAL A 110 2.60 -5.56 -0.68
CA VAL A 110 1.45 -6.47 -0.81
C VAL A 110 0.42 -5.82 -1.71
N THR A 111 0.21 -6.40 -2.88
CA THR A 111 -0.69 -5.84 -3.91
C THR A 111 -1.24 -6.92 -4.82
N THR A 112 -2.48 -6.74 -5.27
CA THR A 112 -3.08 -7.58 -6.31
C THR A 112 -2.83 -7.05 -7.72
N ASP A 113 -2.34 -5.83 -7.86
CA ASP A 113 -2.18 -5.18 -9.16
C ASP A 113 -1.21 -5.95 -10.02
N LYS A 114 -1.69 -6.43 -11.17
CA LYS A 114 -0.89 -7.28 -12.07
C LYS A 114 0.25 -6.52 -12.73
N VAL A 115 0.07 -5.24 -13.01
CA VAL A 115 1.11 -4.39 -13.62
C VAL A 115 2.23 -4.15 -12.61
N ILE A 116 1.88 -3.81 -11.37
CA ILE A 116 2.88 -3.66 -10.30
C ILE A 116 3.63 -4.98 -10.09
N ARG A 117 2.91 -6.10 -10.00
CA ARG A 117 3.52 -7.42 -9.79
C ARG A 117 4.46 -7.83 -10.92
N LYS A 118 4.18 -7.37 -12.14
CA LYS A 118 5.05 -7.62 -13.30
C LYS A 118 6.37 -6.83 -13.21
N HIS A 119 6.32 -5.62 -12.69
CA HIS A 119 7.45 -4.68 -12.75
C HIS A 119 8.21 -4.52 -11.44
N TYR A 120 7.58 -4.74 -10.29
CA TYR A 120 8.24 -4.65 -8.99
C TYR A 120 8.52 -6.05 -8.43
N SER A 121 9.79 -6.43 -8.39
CA SER A 121 10.21 -7.78 -7.99
C SER A 121 9.83 -8.19 -6.57
N LYS A 122 9.62 -7.21 -5.67
CA LYS A 122 9.22 -7.46 -4.28
C LYS A 122 7.73 -7.28 -4.05
N ALA A 123 6.94 -7.22 -5.10
CA ALA A 123 5.48 -7.28 -5.00
C ALA A 123 5.04 -8.71 -4.69
N VAL A 124 4.09 -8.84 -3.75
CA VAL A 124 3.61 -10.13 -3.25
C VAL A 124 2.09 -10.16 -3.23
N TRP A 125 1.56 -11.28 -3.75
CA TRP A 125 0.15 -11.60 -3.60
C TRP A 125 -0.07 -13.11 -3.58
#